data_aa16d3d8aa41884070e4b486c9d900d3
#
_entry.id   aa16d3d8aa41884070e4b486c9d900d3
#
_cell.length_a   1.000
_cell.length_b   1.000
_cell.length_c   1.000
_cell.angle_alpha   90.00
_cell.angle_beta   90.00
_cell.angle_gamma   90.00
#
_symmetry.space_group_name_H-M   'P 1'
#
loop_
_entity.id
_entity.type
_entity.pdbx_description
1 polymer ?
#
loop_
_entity_poly.entity_id
_entity_poly.type
_entity_poly.pdbx_seq_one_letter_code
_entity_poly.pdbx_strand_id
1 'polypeptide(L)'
;IRPCAIIYAFQVDFTRERLLGLLLAIFGAALSHVVLIFVTWLLGDKALHMSPVERASMIYSNSGNLLMPLIAFTMGQEWLFYTCAYMGALQVFVWTHGKSLICEEPQIDWKKALGNINIIAMAVGFFLFCARIRFPGVLGQAVESVGNALGSTSMLSIGISFATIAHLDLRKMSRVLVVALNRLIVYPLIRLAIFPVSYTHLTLPTTS
;
A
#
# COMPACT_ATOMS: atom_id res chain seq x y z
N ILE A 1 15.47 -3.62 -3.34
CA ILE A 1 14.46 -4.42 -4.07
C ILE A 1 13.18 -3.61 -4.32
N ARG A 2 12.47 -3.09 -3.28
CA ARG A 2 11.20 -2.36 -3.47
C ARG A 2 11.26 -1.19 -4.47
N PRO A 3 12.25 -0.29 -4.45
CA PRO A 3 12.31 0.80 -5.44
C PRO A 3 12.37 0.29 -6.87
N CYS A 4 13.09 -0.80 -7.12
CA CYS A 4 13.16 -1.41 -8.46
C CYS A 4 11.79 -2.00 -8.88
N ALA A 5 11.09 -2.67 -7.96
CA ALA A 5 9.76 -3.18 -8.25
C ALA A 5 8.75 -2.06 -8.56
N ILE A 6 8.86 -0.92 -7.85
CA ILE A 6 8.04 0.26 -8.14
C ILE A 6 8.36 0.82 -9.52
N ILE A 7 9.64 1.04 -9.83
CA ILE A 7 10.05 1.56 -11.15
C ILE A 7 9.62 0.61 -12.26
N TYR A 8 9.78 -0.71 -12.07
CA TYR A 8 9.31 -1.73 -13.03
C TYR A 8 7.80 -1.65 -13.26
N ALA A 9 7.01 -1.44 -12.21
CA ALA A 9 5.57 -1.30 -12.34
C ALA A 9 5.16 -0.13 -13.26
N PHE A 10 5.94 0.95 -13.31
CA PHE A 10 5.72 2.09 -14.19
C PHE A 10 6.23 1.90 -15.62
N GLN A 11 6.89 0.78 -15.93
CA GLN A 11 7.34 0.46 -17.30
C GLN A 11 6.19 -0.10 -18.16
N VAL A 12 5.06 0.59 -18.17
CA VAL A 12 3.88 0.29 -19.01
C VAL A 12 3.67 1.37 -20.05
N ASP A 13 2.92 1.05 -21.12
CA ASP A 13 2.61 2.03 -22.18
C ASP A 13 1.78 3.19 -21.63
N PHE A 14 2.16 4.40 -22.01
CA PHE A 14 1.40 5.58 -21.68
C PHE A 14 0.10 5.62 -22.49
N THR A 15 -1.03 5.56 -21.78
CA THR A 15 -2.34 5.86 -22.33
C THR A 15 -3.07 6.86 -21.43
N ARG A 16 -3.99 7.64 -22.00
CA ARG A 16 -4.80 8.58 -21.19
C ARG A 16 -5.65 7.84 -20.17
N GLU A 17 -6.13 6.66 -20.51
CA GLU A 17 -6.93 5.81 -19.64
C GLU A 17 -6.13 5.34 -18.43
N ARG A 18 -4.88 4.89 -18.63
CA ARG A 18 -3.98 4.51 -17.53
C ARG A 18 -3.64 5.69 -16.63
N LEU A 19 -3.42 6.87 -17.20
CA LEU A 19 -3.17 8.07 -16.41
C LEU A 19 -4.40 8.44 -15.56
N LEU A 20 -5.59 8.44 -16.14
CA LEU A 20 -6.84 8.68 -15.40
C LEU A 20 -7.07 7.61 -14.34
N GLY A 21 -6.86 6.34 -14.66
CA GLY A 21 -6.95 5.24 -13.72
C GLY A 21 -5.96 5.39 -12.55
N LEU A 22 -4.72 5.83 -12.82
CA LEU A 22 -3.73 6.12 -11.79
C LEU A 22 -4.18 7.25 -10.85
N LEU A 23 -4.69 8.35 -11.40
CA LEU A 23 -5.21 9.47 -10.61
C LEU A 23 -6.42 9.07 -9.77
N LEU A 24 -7.34 8.28 -10.35
CA LEU A 24 -8.47 7.72 -9.62
C LEU A 24 -8.02 6.76 -8.52
N ALA A 25 -7.00 5.94 -8.76
CA ALA A 25 -6.43 5.05 -7.74
C ALA A 25 -5.80 5.82 -6.58
N ILE A 26 -5.07 6.92 -6.87
CA ILE A 26 -4.51 7.80 -5.84
C ILE A 26 -5.63 8.46 -5.03
N PHE A 27 -6.63 9.03 -5.71
CA PHE A 27 -7.77 9.68 -5.06
C PHE A 27 -8.57 8.70 -4.20
N GLY A 28 -8.89 7.53 -4.75
CA GLY A 28 -9.60 6.46 -4.03
C GLY A 28 -8.81 5.95 -2.83
N ALA A 29 -7.49 5.81 -2.97
CA ALA A 29 -6.62 5.46 -1.85
C ALA A 29 -6.64 6.54 -0.76
N ALA A 30 -6.51 7.81 -1.12
CA ALA A 30 -6.55 8.92 -0.17
C ALA A 30 -7.89 8.99 0.57
N LEU A 31 -8.99 8.93 -0.17
CA LEU A 31 -10.35 8.90 0.40
C LEU A 31 -10.54 7.72 1.35
N SER A 32 -10.11 6.52 0.93
CA SER A 32 -10.15 5.32 1.76
C SER A 32 -9.39 5.49 3.07
N HIS A 33 -8.19 6.08 3.06
CA HIS A 33 -7.42 6.31 4.27
C HIS A 33 -8.06 7.35 5.19
N VAL A 34 -8.60 8.44 4.64
CA VAL A 34 -9.33 9.45 5.42
C VAL A 34 -10.52 8.82 6.13
N VAL A 35 -11.30 8.00 5.42
CA VAL A 35 -12.44 7.29 6.03
C VAL A 35 -11.97 6.32 7.11
N LEU A 36 -10.91 5.56 6.88
CA LEU A 36 -10.38 4.64 7.89
C LEU A 36 -9.85 5.37 9.12
N ILE A 37 -9.21 6.51 8.96
CA ILE A 37 -8.77 7.36 10.06
C ILE A 37 -9.98 7.83 10.87
N PHE A 38 -11.03 8.31 10.20
CA PHE A 38 -12.25 8.76 10.85
C PHE A 38 -12.98 7.62 11.60
N VAL A 39 -13.13 6.46 10.95
CA VAL A 39 -13.75 5.28 11.58
C VAL A 39 -12.93 4.80 12.78
N THR A 40 -11.61 4.77 12.65
CA THR A 40 -10.72 4.35 13.75
C THR A 40 -10.77 5.34 14.90
N TRP A 41 -10.87 6.63 14.62
CA TRP A 41 -11.05 7.66 15.65
C TRP A 41 -12.38 7.45 16.39
N LEU A 42 -13.47 7.17 15.66
CA LEU A 42 -14.78 6.96 16.26
C LEU A 42 -14.85 5.68 17.09
N LEU A 43 -14.33 4.56 16.55
CA LEU A 43 -14.39 3.25 17.22
C LEU A 43 -13.26 3.07 18.26
N GLY A 44 -12.07 3.54 17.92
CA GLY A 44 -10.86 3.32 18.73
C GLY A 44 -10.85 4.12 20.02
N ASP A 45 -11.23 5.40 19.98
CA ASP A 45 -11.24 6.26 21.17
C ASP A 45 -12.47 6.05 22.04
N LYS A 46 -13.66 5.94 21.41
CA LYS A 46 -14.92 5.95 22.15
C LYS A 46 -15.41 4.58 22.58
N ALA A 47 -15.17 3.54 21.77
CA ALA A 47 -15.76 2.22 21.99
C ALA A 47 -14.77 1.18 22.53
N LEU A 48 -13.55 1.16 22.01
CA LEU A 48 -12.59 0.08 22.26
C LEU A 48 -11.37 0.49 23.11
N HIS A 49 -11.21 1.78 23.44
CA HIS A 49 -10.07 2.33 24.21
C HIS A 49 -8.73 1.77 23.71
N MET A 50 -8.50 1.91 22.39
CA MET A 50 -7.32 1.34 21.72
C MET A 50 -6.08 2.20 21.93
N SER A 51 -4.94 1.52 22.10
CA SER A 51 -3.63 2.19 22.13
C SER A 51 -3.29 2.80 20.75
N PRO A 52 -2.40 3.81 20.70
CA PRO A 52 -1.96 4.41 19.44
C PRO A 52 -1.42 3.40 18.44
N VAL A 53 -0.70 2.37 18.92
CA VAL A 53 -0.14 1.29 18.10
C VAL A 53 -1.25 0.41 17.51
N GLU A 54 -2.28 0.08 18.29
CA GLU A 54 -3.44 -0.70 17.82
C GLU A 54 -4.19 0.07 16.73
N ARG A 55 -4.43 1.37 16.95
CA ARG A 55 -5.05 2.27 15.96
C ARG A 55 -4.24 2.37 14.66
N ALA A 56 -2.93 2.59 14.79
CA ALA A 56 -2.05 2.61 13.63
C ALA A 56 -2.08 1.27 12.87
N SER A 57 -2.09 0.14 13.59
CA SER A 57 -2.18 -1.20 13.00
C SER A 57 -3.49 -1.46 12.28
N MET A 58 -4.59 -0.83 12.69
CA MET A 58 -5.88 -0.92 12.00
C MET A 58 -5.89 -0.13 10.68
N ILE A 59 -5.36 1.09 10.69
CA ILE A 59 -5.38 1.99 9.52
C ILE A 59 -4.35 1.56 8.48
N TYR A 60 -3.10 1.30 8.92
CA TYR A 60 -1.96 1.11 8.04
C TYR A 60 -1.63 -0.36 7.82
N SER A 61 -1.58 -0.75 6.56
CA SER A 61 -1.26 -2.12 6.18
C SER A 61 0.20 -2.25 5.70
N ASN A 62 0.81 -3.42 5.96
CA ASN A 62 2.10 -3.78 5.37
C ASN A 62 1.91 -4.32 3.95
N SER A 63 1.11 -3.63 3.14
CA SER A 63 0.76 -4.06 1.79
C SER A 63 1.95 -4.10 0.83
N GLY A 64 3.00 -3.33 1.09
CA GLY A 64 4.20 -3.34 0.25
C GLY A 64 4.95 -4.68 0.24
N ASN A 65 4.91 -5.44 1.31
CA ASN A 65 5.61 -6.72 1.39
C ASN A 65 4.76 -7.91 0.94
N LEU A 66 3.44 -7.83 1.10
CA LEU A 66 2.55 -8.94 0.80
C LEU A 66 1.73 -8.70 -0.47
N LEU A 67 1.12 -7.53 -0.60
CA LEU A 67 0.17 -7.25 -1.67
C LEU A 67 0.86 -7.04 -3.02
N MET A 68 1.97 -6.28 -3.06
CA MET A 68 2.67 -6.04 -4.33
C MET A 68 3.15 -7.34 -5.01
N PRO A 69 3.86 -8.26 -4.31
CA PRO A 69 4.23 -9.53 -4.92
C PRO A 69 3.04 -10.39 -5.32
N LEU A 70 2.00 -10.41 -4.49
CA LEU A 70 0.80 -11.19 -4.77
C LEU A 70 0.12 -10.69 -6.07
N ILE A 71 -0.06 -9.38 -6.21
CA ILE A 71 -0.68 -8.79 -7.41
C ILE A 71 0.22 -9.00 -8.63
N ALA A 72 1.53 -8.79 -8.50
CA ALA A 72 2.46 -9.02 -9.61
C ALA A 72 2.36 -10.45 -10.14
N PHE A 73 2.22 -11.44 -9.24
CA PHE A 73 2.14 -12.85 -9.60
C PHE A 73 0.76 -13.27 -10.14
N THR A 74 -0.34 -12.75 -9.58
CA THR A 74 -1.70 -13.20 -9.90
C THR A 74 -2.37 -12.38 -11.00
N MET A 75 -2.14 -11.08 -11.04
CA MET A 75 -2.85 -10.13 -11.89
C MET A 75 -1.96 -9.43 -12.93
N GLY A 76 -0.64 -9.53 -12.76
CA GLY A 76 0.33 -9.00 -13.70
C GLY A 76 0.71 -7.52 -13.48
N GLN A 77 1.54 -7.02 -14.41
CA GLN A 77 2.19 -5.71 -14.29
C GLN A 77 1.21 -4.53 -14.32
N GLU A 78 0.14 -4.63 -15.06
CA GLU A 78 -0.84 -3.55 -15.17
C GLU A 78 -1.53 -3.25 -13.83
N TRP A 79 -1.91 -4.27 -13.10
CA TRP A 79 -2.48 -4.12 -11.76
C TRP A 79 -1.45 -3.70 -10.72
N LEU A 80 -0.19 -4.11 -10.91
CA LEU A 80 0.92 -3.65 -10.09
C LEU A 80 1.12 -2.14 -10.21
N PHE A 81 0.95 -1.57 -11.41
CA PHE A 81 1.00 -0.13 -11.66
C PHE A 81 -0.01 0.65 -10.81
N TYR A 82 -1.28 0.23 -10.79
CA TYR A 82 -2.30 0.86 -9.94
C TYR A 82 -2.06 0.61 -8.44
N THR A 83 -1.52 -0.56 -8.10
CA THR A 83 -1.13 -0.87 -6.72
C THR A 83 -0.03 0.06 -6.22
N CYS A 84 0.94 0.43 -7.06
CA CYS A 84 1.96 1.40 -6.70
C CYS A 84 1.35 2.78 -6.38
N ALA A 85 0.31 3.21 -7.10
CA ALA A 85 -0.41 4.45 -6.79
C ALA A 85 -1.04 4.41 -5.40
N TYR A 86 -1.73 3.31 -5.06
CA TYR A 86 -2.28 3.08 -3.73
C TYR A 86 -1.19 3.11 -2.65
N MET A 87 -0.06 2.45 -2.90
CA MET A 87 1.07 2.40 -1.98
C MET A 87 1.69 3.77 -1.72
N GLY A 88 1.71 4.65 -2.73
CA GLY A 88 2.19 6.01 -2.57
C GLY A 88 1.33 6.83 -1.64
N ALA A 89 0.02 6.80 -1.84
CA ALA A 89 -0.91 7.46 -0.93
C ALA A 89 -0.75 6.91 0.50
N LEU A 90 -0.74 5.58 0.66
CA LEU A 90 -0.48 4.93 1.95
C LEU A 90 0.81 5.44 2.60
N GLN A 91 1.89 5.52 1.84
CA GLN A 91 3.20 5.93 2.37
C GLN A 91 3.17 7.38 2.89
N VAL A 92 2.48 8.28 2.19
CA VAL A 92 2.30 9.66 2.66
C VAL A 92 1.53 9.68 3.98
N PHE A 93 0.43 8.95 4.08
CA PHE A 93 -0.37 8.89 5.32
C PHE A 93 0.40 8.25 6.49
N VAL A 94 1.21 7.22 6.24
CA VAL A 94 2.06 6.59 7.26
C VAL A 94 3.06 7.59 7.84
N TRP A 95 3.73 8.37 6.99
CA TRP A 95 4.75 9.32 7.44
C TRP A 95 4.19 10.63 8.02
N THR A 96 2.95 10.95 7.72
CA THR A 96 2.25 12.12 8.29
C THR A 96 1.45 11.72 9.52
N HIS A 97 0.24 11.22 9.33
CA HIS A 97 -0.68 10.85 10.41
C HIS A 97 -0.19 9.64 11.22
N GLY A 98 0.33 8.59 10.57
CA GLY A 98 0.77 7.37 11.27
C GLY A 98 1.90 7.64 12.27
N LYS A 99 2.90 8.42 11.83
CA LYS A 99 4.00 8.84 12.71
C LYS A 99 3.50 9.69 13.86
N SER A 100 2.67 10.70 13.59
CA SER A 100 2.08 11.56 14.61
C SER A 100 1.26 10.78 15.65
N LEU A 101 0.53 9.76 15.19
CA LEU A 101 -0.28 8.91 16.07
C LEU A 101 0.57 8.07 17.03
N ILE A 102 1.70 7.52 16.54
CA ILE A 102 2.56 6.63 17.36
C ILE A 102 3.49 7.41 18.29
N CYS A 103 4.03 8.53 17.81
CA CYS A 103 4.98 9.34 18.60
C CYS A 103 4.29 10.30 19.58
N GLU A 104 2.95 10.40 19.55
CA GLU A 104 2.16 11.35 20.34
C GLU A 104 2.60 12.82 20.17
N GLU A 105 3.42 13.08 19.14
CA GLU A 105 3.92 14.42 18.82
C GLU A 105 3.30 14.88 17.49
N PRO A 106 2.71 16.09 17.43
CA PRO A 106 2.07 16.60 16.23
C PRO A 106 3.07 17.09 15.16
N GLN A 107 4.26 16.54 15.12
CA GLN A 107 5.28 16.92 14.14
C GLN A 107 5.16 16.11 12.86
N ILE A 108 4.62 16.76 11.84
CA ILE A 108 4.64 16.24 10.46
C ILE A 108 6.01 16.50 9.85
N ASP A 109 6.78 15.46 9.68
CA ASP A 109 8.13 15.53 9.10
C ASP A 109 8.07 15.34 7.57
N TRP A 110 7.65 16.38 6.87
CA TRP A 110 7.56 16.36 5.41
C TRP A 110 8.89 16.03 4.72
N LYS A 111 10.02 16.40 5.34
CA LYS A 111 11.35 16.10 4.78
C LYS A 111 11.61 14.59 4.76
N LYS A 112 11.24 13.89 5.84
CA LYS A 112 11.36 12.42 5.89
C LYS A 112 10.33 11.70 5.03
N ALA A 113 9.12 12.25 4.93
CA ALA A 113 8.10 11.71 4.03
C ALA A 113 8.57 11.77 2.57
N LEU A 114 8.97 12.94 2.10
CA LEU A 114 9.42 13.14 0.71
C LEU A 114 10.79 12.51 0.43
N GLY A 115 11.66 12.42 1.43
CA GLY A 115 12.97 11.74 1.32
C GLY A 115 12.89 10.22 1.36
N ASN A 116 11.68 9.63 1.48
CA ASN A 116 11.53 8.18 1.46
C ASN A 116 11.85 7.63 0.07
N ILE A 117 12.75 6.66 0.00
CA ILE A 117 13.25 6.07 -1.24
C ILE A 117 12.12 5.47 -2.11
N ASN A 118 11.03 5.01 -1.51
CA ASN A 118 9.89 4.47 -2.25
C ASN A 118 9.07 5.59 -2.90
N ILE A 119 8.92 6.75 -2.23
CA ILE A 119 8.25 7.93 -2.80
C ILE A 119 9.10 8.50 -3.94
N ILE A 120 10.42 8.56 -3.75
CA ILE A 120 11.35 8.97 -4.82
C ILE A 120 11.23 8.02 -6.02
N ALA A 121 11.25 6.70 -5.79
CA ALA A 121 11.10 5.70 -6.85
C ALA A 121 9.77 5.84 -7.60
N MET A 122 8.69 6.20 -6.90
CA MET A 122 7.39 6.46 -7.52
C MET A 122 7.41 7.73 -8.36
N ALA A 123 8.02 8.81 -7.86
CA ALA A 123 8.16 10.06 -8.62
C ALA A 123 8.98 9.83 -9.89
N VAL A 124 10.09 9.09 -9.78
CA VAL A 124 10.92 8.70 -10.94
C VAL A 124 10.14 7.82 -11.90
N GLY A 125 9.47 6.78 -11.40
CA GLY A 125 8.64 5.89 -12.22
C GLY A 125 7.52 6.63 -12.93
N PHE A 126 6.82 7.52 -12.24
CA PHE A 126 5.77 8.37 -12.82
C PHE A 126 6.33 9.31 -13.90
N PHE A 127 7.49 9.92 -13.65
CA PHE A 127 8.18 10.74 -14.65
C PHE A 127 8.52 9.94 -15.91
N LEU A 128 9.12 8.75 -15.76
CA LEU A 128 9.45 7.86 -16.88
C LEU A 128 8.19 7.45 -17.68
N PHE A 129 7.10 7.15 -16.98
CA PHE A 129 5.81 6.83 -17.59
C PHE A 129 5.25 8.00 -18.41
N CYS A 130 5.23 9.22 -17.85
CA CYS A 130 4.77 10.43 -18.56
C CYS A 130 5.68 10.80 -19.73
N ALA A 131 6.99 10.65 -19.57
CA ALA A 131 7.99 10.90 -20.61
C ALA A 131 8.03 9.80 -21.68
N ARG A 132 7.28 8.70 -21.49
CA ARG A 132 7.26 7.51 -22.37
C ARG A 132 8.63 6.86 -22.54
N ILE A 133 9.47 6.98 -21.51
CA ILE A 133 10.83 6.41 -21.49
C ILE A 133 10.75 4.99 -20.95
N ARG A 134 11.14 4.01 -21.76
CA ARG A 134 11.31 2.62 -21.36
C ARG A 134 12.77 2.25 -21.28
N PHE A 135 13.08 1.40 -20.32
CA PHE A 135 14.43 0.88 -20.22
C PHE A 135 14.74 -0.07 -21.36
N PRO A 136 15.88 0.10 -22.05
CA PRO A 136 16.28 -0.78 -23.13
C PRO A 136 16.69 -2.16 -22.63
N GLY A 137 16.33 -3.19 -23.36
CA GLY A 137 16.76 -4.58 -23.28
C GLY A 137 17.32 -5.06 -21.95
N VAL A 138 18.63 -5.06 -21.79
CA VAL A 138 19.33 -5.59 -20.61
C VAL A 138 18.98 -4.86 -19.31
N LEU A 139 18.86 -3.54 -19.37
CA LEU A 139 18.55 -2.73 -18.18
C LEU A 139 17.11 -3.00 -17.71
N GLY A 140 16.16 -3.12 -18.66
CA GLY A 140 14.77 -3.48 -18.35
C GLY A 140 14.68 -4.83 -17.68
N GLN A 141 15.36 -5.85 -18.23
CA GLN A 141 15.41 -7.20 -17.66
C GLN A 141 16.05 -7.24 -16.28
N ALA A 142 17.09 -6.44 -16.04
CA ALA A 142 17.73 -6.36 -14.73
C ALA A 142 16.79 -5.75 -13.68
N VAL A 143 16.09 -4.68 -14.00
CA VAL A 143 15.11 -4.03 -13.10
C VAL A 143 13.93 -4.97 -12.81
N GLU A 144 13.44 -5.67 -13.83
CA GLU A 144 12.40 -6.69 -13.70
C GLU A 144 12.84 -7.84 -12.79
N SER A 145 14.02 -8.41 -13.01
CA SER A 145 14.55 -9.53 -12.22
C SER A 145 14.70 -9.15 -10.75
N VAL A 146 15.24 -7.94 -10.47
CA VAL A 146 15.34 -7.42 -9.10
C VAL A 146 13.94 -7.16 -8.51
N GLY A 147 13.02 -6.64 -9.31
CA GLY A 147 11.62 -6.43 -8.90
C GLY A 147 10.93 -7.72 -8.50
N ASN A 148 11.07 -8.76 -9.31
CA ASN A 148 10.48 -10.09 -9.08
C ASN A 148 11.04 -10.79 -7.83
N ALA A 149 12.29 -10.50 -7.43
CA ALA A 149 12.86 -11.00 -6.18
C ALA A 149 12.17 -10.43 -4.92
N LEU A 150 11.33 -9.39 -5.07
CA LEU A 150 10.58 -8.80 -3.94
C LEU A 150 9.68 -9.83 -3.24
N GLY A 151 9.03 -10.70 -4.01
CA GLY A 151 8.13 -11.72 -3.46
C GLY A 151 8.83 -12.65 -2.49
N SER A 152 9.86 -13.33 -2.96
CA SER A 152 10.64 -14.30 -2.17
C SER A 152 11.30 -13.64 -0.96
N THR A 153 11.91 -12.46 -1.14
CA THR A 153 12.56 -11.71 -0.06
C THR A 153 11.57 -11.24 1.00
N SER A 154 10.38 -10.84 0.58
CA SER A 154 9.33 -10.39 1.50
C SER A 154 8.78 -11.55 2.33
N MET A 155 8.55 -12.71 1.71
CA MET A 155 8.09 -13.91 2.42
C MET A 155 9.13 -14.40 3.42
N LEU A 156 10.41 -14.38 3.05
CA LEU A 156 11.51 -14.71 3.95
C LEU A 156 11.55 -13.76 5.16
N SER A 157 11.43 -12.44 4.90
CA SER A 157 11.40 -11.42 5.96
C SER A 157 10.23 -11.60 6.92
N ILE A 158 9.04 -11.93 6.41
CA ILE A 158 7.85 -12.22 7.22
C ILE A 158 8.10 -13.49 8.05
N GLY A 159 8.63 -14.56 7.44
CA GLY A 159 8.95 -15.80 8.13
C GLY A 159 9.94 -15.61 9.29
N ILE A 160 11.02 -14.84 9.07
CA ILE A 160 11.98 -14.48 10.12
C ILE A 160 11.29 -13.69 11.24
N SER A 161 10.42 -12.73 10.89
CA SER A 161 9.68 -11.94 11.88
C SER A 161 8.76 -12.81 12.75
N PHE A 162 8.11 -13.83 12.16
CA PHE A 162 7.32 -14.80 12.94
C PHE A 162 8.19 -15.69 13.81
N ALA A 163 9.34 -16.14 13.32
CA ALA A 163 10.25 -16.98 14.08
C ALA A 163 10.86 -16.29 15.31
N THR A 164 10.96 -14.95 15.28
CA THR A 164 11.48 -14.16 16.41
C THR A 164 10.44 -13.90 17.51
N ILE A 165 9.16 -14.22 17.28
CA ILE A 165 8.11 -14.12 18.29
C ILE A 165 8.20 -15.33 19.22
N ALA A 166 9.07 -15.24 20.24
CA ALA A 166 9.38 -16.35 21.13
C ALA A 166 8.28 -16.70 22.15
N HIS A 167 7.44 -15.73 22.54
CA HIS A 167 6.37 -15.95 23.53
C HIS A 167 5.13 -15.13 23.18
N LEU A 168 4.06 -15.83 22.81
CA LEU A 168 2.73 -15.26 22.67
C LEU A 168 2.04 -15.19 24.05
N ASP A 169 1.91 -13.98 24.58
CA ASP A 169 1.11 -13.74 25.77
C ASP A 169 -0.38 -13.82 25.40
N LEU A 170 -1.06 -14.86 25.87
CA LEU A 170 -2.47 -15.11 25.56
C LEU A 170 -3.41 -13.96 25.96
N ARG A 171 -3.03 -13.17 26.98
CA ARG A 171 -3.81 -11.98 27.36
C ARG A 171 -3.72 -10.86 26.32
N LYS A 172 -2.56 -10.73 25.68
CA LYS A 172 -2.38 -9.79 24.56
C LYS A 172 -3.00 -10.29 23.27
N MET A 173 -3.19 -11.62 23.14
CA MET A 173 -3.78 -12.25 21.99
C MET A 173 -5.23 -11.82 21.75
N SER A 174 -6.03 -11.60 22.80
CA SER A 174 -7.43 -11.12 22.65
C SER A 174 -7.50 -9.75 21.97
N ARG A 175 -6.60 -8.83 22.32
CA ARG A 175 -6.52 -7.51 21.68
C ARG A 175 -6.05 -7.60 20.22
N VAL A 176 -5.05 -8.42 19.95
CA VAL A 176 -4.59 -8.70 18.59
C VAL A 176 -5.72 -9.28 17.73
N LEU A 177 -6.53 -10.18 18.32
CA LEU A 177 -7.68 -10.77 17.63
C LEU A 177 -8.74 -9.72 17.28
N VAL A 178 -9.05 -8.79 18.20
CA VAL A 178 -9.98 -7.67 17.95
C VAL A 178 -9.46 -6.78 16.81
N VAL A 179 -8.19 -6.43 16.81
CA VAL A 179 -7.57 -5.65 15.73
C VAL A 179 -7.65 -6.42 14.41
N ALA A 180 -7.32 -7.71 14.42
CA ALA A 180 -7.36 -8.57 13.24
C ALA A 180 -8.78 -8.72 12.67
N LEU A 181 -9.80 -8.96 13.49
CA LEU A 181 -11.19 -9.07 13.07
C LEU A 181 -11.71 -7.76 12.47
N ASN A 182 -11.45 -6.63 13.11
CA ASN A 182 -11.82 -5.33 12.56
C ASN A 182 -11.17 -5.09 11.20
N ARG A 183 -9.90 -5.45 11.06
CA ARG A 183 -9.14 -5.22 9.84
C ARG A 183 -9.52 -6.17 8.70
N LEU A 184 -9.85 -7.43 9.02
CA LEU A 184 -10.16 -8.45 8.02
C LEU A 184 -11.65 -8.46 7.63
N ILE A 185 -12.54 -8.00 8.49
CA ILE A 185 -13.98 -8.04 8.27
C ILE A 185 -14.55 -6.62 8.18
N VAL A 186 -14.46 -5.83 9.24
CA VAL A 186 -15.15 -4.54 9.33
C VAL A 186 -14.64 -3.54 8.29
N TYR A 187 -13.33 -3.40 8.17
CA TYR A 187 -12.73 -2.43 7.26
C TYR A 187 -12.93 -2.76 5.77
N PRO A 188 -12.79 -4.00 5.31
CA PRO A 188 -13.17 -4.35 3.95
C PRO A 188 -14.65 -4.12 3.65
N LEU A 189 -15.55 -4.42 4.59
CA LEU A 189 -16.99 -4.16 4.43
C LEU A 189 -17.30 -2.67 4.32
N ILE A 190 -16.66 -1.83 5.15
CA ILE A 190 -16.78 -0.36 5.05
C ILE A 190 -16.27 0.13 3.69
N ARG A 191 -15.14 -0.38 3.22
CA ARG A 191 -14.60 -0.02 1.89
C ARG A 191 -15.53 -0.43 0.77
N LEU A 192 -16.10 -1.64 0.83
CA LEU A 192 -17.09 -2.11 -0.14
C LEU A 192 -18.37 -1.27 -0.14
N ALA A 193 -18.80 -0.77 1.02
CA ALA A 193 -19.95 0.11 1.12
C ALA A 193 -19.69 1.50 0.53
N ILE A 194 -18.47 2.03 0.67
CA ILE A 194 -18.10 3.35 0.15
C ILE A 194 -17.79 3.31 -1.35
N PHE A 195 -17.19 2.22 -1.80
CA PHE A 195 -16.87 1.99 -3.20
C PHE A 195 -17.76 0.87 -3.75
N PRO A 196 -19.10 1.10 -3.88
CA PRO A 196 -19.94 0.10 -4.47
C PRO A 196 -19.50 -0.13 -5.91
N VAL A 197 -19.19 -1.36 -6.23
CA VAL A 197 -19.16 -2.00 -7.57
C VAL A 197 -18.88 -1.13 -8.83
N SER A 198 -18.86 0.20 -8.73
CA SER A 198 -18.52 1.12 -9.84
C SER A 198 -17.15 0.86 -10.46
N TYR A 199 -16.26 0.21 -9.72
CA TYR A 199 -14.96 -0.19 -10.25
C TYR A 199 -15.01 -1.37 -11.21
N THR A 200 -16.03 -2.20 -11.18
CA THR A 200 -16.17 -3.33 -12.11
C THR A 200 -16.60 -2.92 -13.51
N HIS A 201 -17.15 -1.72 -13.67
CA HIS A 201 -17.56 -1.22 -14.98
C HIS A 201 -16.53 -0.31 -15.67
N LEU A 202 -15.50 0.12 -14.96
CA LEU A 202 -14.54 1.10 -15.49
C LEU A 202 -13.27 0.49 -16.11
N THR A 203 -13.00 -0.81 -15.97
CA THR A 203 -11.67 -1.31 -16.31
C THR A 203 -11.59 -2.78 -16.70
N LEU A 204 -12.49 -3.27 -17.49
CA LEU A 204 -12.11 -4.39 -18.34
C LEU A 204 -11.99 -3.84 -19.76
N PRO A 205 -10.77 -3.63 -20.27
CA PRO A 205 -10.62 -3.60 -21.71
C PRO A 205 -11.08 -4.96 -22.18
N THR A 206 -12.24 -4.99 -22.82
CA THR A 206 -12.64 -6.14 -23.63
C THR A 206 -11.53 -6.34 -24.64
N THR A 207 -10.70 -7.36 -24.40
CA THR A 207 -9.80 -7.89 -25.40
C THR A 207 -10.67 -8.46 -26.51
N SER A 208 -10.88 -7.66 -27.53
CA SER A 208 -11.23 -8.14 -28.85
C SER A 208 -9.98 -8.26 -29.68
#